data_ca4a275584938a71560d8a16205698d9
#
_entry.id   ca4a275584938a71560d8a16205698d9
#
_cell.length_a   1.000
_cell.length_b   1.000
_cell.length_c   1.000
_cell.angle_alpha   90.00
_cell.angle_beta   90.00
_cell.angle_gamma   90.00
#
_symmetry.space_group_name_H-M   'P 1'
#
loop_
_entity.id
_entity.type
_entity.pdbx_description
1 polymer ?
#
loop_
_entity_poly.entity_id
_entity_poly.type
_entity_poly.pdbx_seq_one_letter_code
_entity_poly.pdbx_strand_id
1 'polypeptide(L)'
;MSKQGELLFSYDEVDQVKLSKVTVYNWGSFNGLHTLNIDPEGTLITGENGSGKSTIIDALMTLLRPASRVSYNLAAAQEKKNDRNLVSYIRGSFGSMVDDEGNQTSRNLREQAVVTVIKALYEYTASKQQVALLGIFYINSDSTAYSDVKKIYSVCPVDVDVKELLFRFKNFDVRPLKEYLKAIEGC
;
A
#
# COMPACT_ATOMS: atom_id res chain seq x y z
N MET A 1 2.41 60.97 -9.36
CA MET A 1 2.31 59.97 -8.27
C MET A 1 1.44 58.85 -8.77
N SER A 2 2.07 57.76 -9.18
CA SER A 2 1.41 56.57 -9.71
C SER A 2 1.02 55.67 -8.54
N LYS A 3 -0.29 55.41 -8.36
CA LYS A 3 -0.77 54.38 -7.44
C LYS A 3 -0.49 53.03 -8.07
N GLN A 4 0.51 52.31 -7.55
CA GLN A 4 0.64 50.88 -7.79
C GLN A 4 -0.59 50.19 -7.20
N GLY A 5 -1.42 49.60 -8.04
CA GLY A 5 -2.49 48.72 -7.60
C GLY A 5 -1.89 47.48 -6.99
N GLU A 6 -2.07 47.27 -5.69
CA GLU A 6 -1.89 45.99 -5.06
C GLU A 6 -2.91 45.02 -5.67
N LEU A 7 -2.41 44.07 -6.44
CA LEU A 7 -3.16 42.88 -6.82
C LEU A 7 -3.37 42.06 -5.52
N LEU A 8 -4.50 42.28 -4.86
CA LEU A 8 -5.02 41.40 -3.81
C LEU A 8 -5.41 40.07 -4.48
N PHE A 9 -4.44 39.17 -4.64
CA PHE A 9 -4.77 37.79 -4.80
C PHE A 9 -5.27 37.31 -3.43
N SER A 10 -6.57 37.28 -3.23
CA SER A 10 -7.15 36.37 -2.23
C SER A 10 -6.82 34.97 -2.74
N TYR A 11 -5.79 34.35 -2.20
CA TYR A 11 -5.68 32.92 -2.25
C TYR A 11 -6.83 32.43 -1.38
N ASP A 12 -7.99 32.21 -1.98
CA ASP A 12 -8.97 31.30 -1.41
C ASP A 12 -8.18 30.04 -1.11
N GLU A 13 -8.16 29.62 0.15
CA GLU A 13 -7.42 28.42 0.56
C GLU A 13 -7.96 27.27 -0.27
N VAL A 14 -7.22 26.91 -1.31
CA VAL A 14 -7.58 25.79 -2.18
C VAL A 14 -7.57 24.56 -1.30
N ASP A 15 -8.73 23.90 -1.16
CA ASP A 15 -8.86 22.71 -0.34
C ASP A 15 -8.02 21.57 -0.97
N GLN A 16 -6.82 21.42 -0.47
CA GLN A 16 -5.83 20.47 -1.00
C GLN A 16 -6.04 19.10 -0.37
N VAL A 17 -5.88 18.07 -1.16
CA VAL A 17 -5.86 16.68 -0.68
C VAL A 17 -4.43 16.29 -0.34
N LYS A 18 -4.16 15.96 0.93
CA LYS A 18 -2.85 15.53 1.42
C LYS A 18 -2.91 14.14 2.01
N LEU A 19 -1.87 13.33 1.79
CA LEU A 19 -1.72 12.03 2.43
C LEU A 19 -1.52 12.23 3.93
N SER A 20 -2.36 11.62 4.77
CA SER A 20 -2.31 11.73 6.23
C SER A 20 -1.85 10.45 6.92
N LYS A 21 -2.08 9.29 6.29
CA LYS A 21 -1.74 8.01 6.92
C LYS A 21 -1.50 6.91 5.88
N VAL A 22 -0.54 6.07 6.13
CA VAL A 22 -0.31 4.82 5.38
C VAL A 22 -0.42 3.65 6.34
N THR A 23 -1.25 2.67 6.00
CA THR A 23 -1.38 1.44 6.78
C THR A 23 -1.10 0.25 5.88
N VAL A 24 -0.27 -0.67 6.35
CA VAL A 24 0.04 -1.92 5.67
C VAL A 24 -0.21 -3.10 6.60
N TYR A 25 -0.71 -4.18 6.04
CA TYR A 25 -0.85 -5.46 6.71
C TYR A 25 -0.21 -6.55 5.86
N ASN A 26 0.76 -7.27 6.42
CA ASN A 26 1.49 -8.35 5.73
C ASN A 26 2.10 -7.91 4.38
N TRP A 27 2.81 -6.79 4.34
CA TRP A 27 3.41 -6.23 3.15
C TRP A 27 4.94 -6.24 3.20
N GLY A 28 5.60 -6.95 2.28
CA GLY A 28 7.06 -7.09 2.24
C GLY A 28 7.58 -7.62 3.58
N SER A 29 8.54 -6.93 4.18
CA SER A 29 9.10 -7.25 5.50
C SER A 29 8.16 -6.93 6.67
N PHE A 30 7.11 -6.15 6.47
CA PHE A 30 6.13 -5.84 7.50
C PHE A 30 5.19 -7.03 7.72
N ASN A 31 5.29 -7.64 8.89
CA ASN A 31 4.42 -8.74 9.31
C ASN A 31 3.38 -8.23 10.32
N GLY A 32 2.09 -8.53 10.09
CA GLY A 32 1.00 -7.93 10.85
C GLY A 32 0.68 -6.49 10.42
N LEU A 33 -0.03 -5.75 11.28
CA LEU A 33 -0.56 -4.42 11.00
C LEU A 33 0.44 -3.34 11.43
N HIS A 34 0.82 -2.49 10.50
CA HIS A 34 1.69 -1.33 10.72
C HIS A 34 1.05 -0.07 10.15
N THR A 35 1.15 1.03 10.89
CA THR A 35 0.60 2.32 10.48
C THR A 35 1.67 3.41 10.63
N LEU A 36 1.81 4.22 9.60
CA LEU A 36 2.66 5.40 9.54
C LEU A 36 1.77 6.63 9.40
N ASN A 37 1.85 7.57 10.35
CA ASN A 37 1.24 8.88 10.21
C ASN A 37 2.15 9.76 9.36
N ILE A 38 1.54 10.51 8.46
CA ILE A 38 2.22 11.41 7.52
C ILE A 38 1.85 12.83 7.90
N ASP A 39 2.86 13.66 8.13
CA ASP A 39 2.66 15.08 8.35
C ASP A 39 2.34 15.77 7.02
N PRO A 40 1.28 16.57 6.92
CA PRO A 40 0.88 17.26 5.69
C PRO A 40 1.93 18.27 5.20
N GLU A 41 2.81 18.77 6.08
CA GLU A 41 3.89 19.69 5.71
C GLU A 41 5.17 18.96 5.28
N GLY A 42 5.27 17.66 5.56
CA GLY A 42 6.34 16.79 5.12
C GLY A 42 6.75 15.75 6.15
N THR A 43 7.10 14.57 5.68
CA THR A 43 7.56 13.46 6.52
C THR A 43 8.88 12.93 5.99
N LEU A 44 9.91 12.94 6.82
CA LEU A 44 11.20 12.33 6.50
C LEU A 44 11.25 10.89 7.04
N ILE A 45 11.41 9.92 6.14
CA ILE A 45 11.57 8.51 6.51
C ILE A 45 13.06 8.17 6.53
N THR A 46 13.60 7.90 7.71
CA THR A 46 15.00 7.54 7.93
C THR A 46 15.13 6.12 8.50
N GLY A 47 16.31 5.56 8.44
CA GLY A 47 16.62 4.23 8.99
C GLY A 47 17.73 3.54 8.21
N GLU A 48 18.22 2.43 8.74
CA GLU A 48 19.27 1.61 8.14
C GLU A 48 18.81 0.94 6.83
N ASN A 49 19.78 0.41 6.07
CA ASN A 49 19.47 -0.40 4.89
C ASN A 49 18.68 -1.64 5.29
N GLY A 50 17.60 -1.93 4.55
CA GLY A 50 16.71 -3.05 4.87
C GLY A 50 15.59 -2.72 5.89
N SER A 51 15.55 -1.52 6.49
CA SER A 51 14.52 -1.15 7.49
C SER A 51 13.10 -0.98 6.93
N GLY A 52 12.88 -1.16 5.62
CA GLY A 52 11.55 -1.09 5.02
C GLY A 52 11.14 0.26 4.43
N LYS A 53 12.04 1.26 4.38
CA LYS A 53 11.74 2.59 3.80
C LYS A 53 11.15 2.49 2.38
N SER A 54 11.86 1.81 1.48
CA SER A 54 11.41 1.58 0.11
C SER A 54 10.13 0.73 0.05
N THR A 55 9.95 -0.20 1.00
CA THR A 55 8.78 -1.07 1.09
C THR A 55 7.48 -0.26 1.31
N ILE A 56 7.53 0.81 2.10
CA ILE A 56 6.38 1.72 2.27
C ILE A 56 6.10 2.52 1.00
N ILE A 57 7.13 3.01 0.32
CA ILE A 57 6.96 3.71 -0.97
C ILE A 57 6.37 2.76 -2.02
N ASP A 58 6.86 1.53 -2.08
CA ASP A 58 6.35 0.51 -3.00
C ASP A 58 4.88 0.15 -2.70
N ALA A 59 4.44 0.20 -1.43
CA ALA A 59 3.03 0.05 -1.06
C ALA A 59 2.16 1.16 -1.69
N LEU A 60 2.58 2.42 -1.55
CA LEU A 60 1.88 3.56 -2.16
C LEU A 60 1.87 3.46 -3.68
N MET A 61 2.99 3.09 -4.30
CA MET A 61 3.06 2.90 -5.75
C MET A 61 2.13 1.78 -6.23
N THR A 62 1.93 0.73 -5.43
CA THR A 62 1.02 -0.37 -5.74
C THR A 62 -0.46 0.06 -5.72
N LEU A 63 -0.82 1.03 -4.88
CA LEU A 63 -2.16 1.62 -4.89
C LEU A 63 -2.38 2.58 -6.06
N LEU A 64 -1.36 3.38 -6.41
CA LEU A 64 -1.51 4.51 -7.33
C LEU A 64 -1.24 4.13 -8.79
N ARG A 65 -0.68 2.97 -9.07
CA ARG A 65 -0.34 2.51 -10.42
C ARG A 65 -0.89 1.12 -10.71
N PRO A 66 -1.27 0.83 -11.97
CA PRO A 66 -1.58 -0.54 -12.36
C PRO A 66 -0.44 -1.48 -12.01
N ALA A 67 -0.73 -2.61 -11.38
CA ALA A 67 0.26 -3.55 -10.88
C ALA A 67 1.25 -4.05 -11.97
N SER A 68 0.83 -4.07 -13.24
CA SER A 68 1.67 -4.38 -14.41
C SER A 68 2.70 -3.29 -14.75
N ARG A 69 2.57 -2.10 -14.17
CA ARG A 69 3.45 -0.94 -14.42
C ARG A 69 4.23 -0.49 -13.18
N VAL A 70 4.10 -1.22 -12.07
CA VAL A 70 4.88 -0.93 -10.86
C VAL A 70 6.26 -1.55 -11.02
N SER A 71 7.28 -0.70 -11.01
CA SER A 71 8.67 -1.13 -10.90
C SER A 71 9.07 -1.05 -9.44
N TYR A 72 9.15 -2.19 -8.78
CA TYR A 72 9.49 -2.27 -7.36
C TYR A 72 10.98 -2.05 -7.14
N ASN A 73 11.32 -1.20 -6.16
CA ASN A 73 12.66 -0.91 -5.70
C ASN A 73 13.68 -0.58 -6.80
N LEU A 74 13.48 0.56 -7.47
CA LEU A 74 14.40 1.09 -8.51
C LEU A 74 15.85 1.22 -8.05
N ALA A 75 16.10 1.42 -6.74
CA ALA A 75 17.45 1.54 -6.19
C ALA A 75 18.23 0.22 -6.20
N ALA A 76 17.56 -0.93 -6.21
CA ALA A 76 18.21 -2.25 -6.28
C ALA A 76 18.33 -2.77 -7.73
N ALA A 77 17.85 -2.04 -8.70
CA ALA A 77 17.85 -2.45 -10.12
C ALA A 77 19.26 -2.49 -10.76
N GLN A 78 20.29 -2.00 -10.05
CA GLN A 78 21.68 -2.04 -10.54
C GLN A 78 22.41 -3.34 -10.23
N GLU A 79 21.89 -4.18 -9.33
CA GLU A 79 22.50 -5.46 -8.98
C GLU A 79 21.52 -6.62 -9.24
N LYS A 80 21.67 -7.26 -10.39
CA LYS A 80 20.98 -8.48 -10.87
C LYS A 80 19.46 -8.35 -11.04
N LYS A 81 18.92 -8.88 -12.15
CA LYS A 81 17.50 -9.05 -12.46
C LYS A 81 16.69 -9.32 -11.19
N ASN A 82 16.02 -8.30 -10.69
CA ASN A 82 15.44 -8.37 -9.37
C ASN A 82 14.02 -8.91 -9.47
N ASP A 83 13.82 -10.09 -8.92
CA ASP A 83 12.55 -10.81 -8.81
C ASP A 83 11.54 -10.16 -7.86
N ARG A 84 11.72 -8.89 -7.50
CA ARG A 84 10.75 -8.17 -6.69
C ARG A 84 9.52 -7.82 -7.53
N ASN A 85 8.46 -8.52 -7.25
CA ASN A 85 7.16 -8.35 -7.87
C ASN A 85 6.08 -8.33 -6.78
N LEU A 86 4.83 -8.14 -7.17
CA LEU A 86 3.70 -8.10 -6.23
C LEU A 86 3.65 -9.36 -5.34
N VAL A 87 3.93 -10.54 -5.91
CA VAL A 87 3.92 -11.81 -5.16
C VAL A 87 4.99 -11.81 -4.08
N SER A 88 6.21 -11.36 -4.39
CA SER A 88 7.30 -11.31 -3.43
C SER A 88 6.99 -10.37 -2.25
N TYR A 89 6.25 -9.27 -2.49
CA TYR A 89 5.77 -8.40 -1.42
C TYR A 89 4.66 -9.04 -0.59
N ILE A 90 3.69 -9.70 -1.22
CA ILE A 90 2.63 -10.44 -0.52
C ILE A 90 3.22 -11.57 0.32
N ARG A 91 4.16 -12.33 -0.23
CA ARG A 91 4.86 -13.42 0.45
C ARG A 91 5.88 -12.93 1.49
N GLY A 92 6.34 -11.68 1.39
CA GLY A 92 7.43 -11.15 2.21
C GLY A 92 8.73 -11.91 1.94
N SER A 93 9.08 -12.03 0.65
CA SER A 93 10.29 -12.75 0.24
C SER A 93 11.54 -12.06 0.74
N PHE A 94 12.46 -12.82 1.32
CA PHE A 94 13.75 -12.35 1.83
C PHE A 94 14.82 -13.41 1.59
N GLY A 95 16.04 -12.96 1.30
CA GLY A 95 17.18 -13.84 1.07
C GLY A 95 16.94 -14.85 -0.08
N SER A 96 17.94 -15.63 -0.37
CA SER A 96 17.89 -16.75 -1.30
C SER A 96 18.40 -18.01 -0.63
N MET A 97 17.83 -19.13 -0.95
CA MET A 97 18.36 -20.47 -0.66
C MET A 97 18.77 -21.13 -1.96
N VAL A 98 19.77 -21.97 -1.89
CA VAL A 98 20.09 -22.91 -2.97
C VAL A 98 19.48 -24.23 -2.53
N ASP A 99 18.61 -24.82 -3.34
CA ASP A 99 18.08 -26.16 -3.10
C ASP A 99 19.14 -27.24 -3.42
N ASP A 100 18.83 -28.49 -3.10
CA ASP A 100 19.74 -29.61 -3.31
C ASP A 100 20.05 -29.85 -4.81
N GLU A 101 19.27 -29.26 -5.73
CA GLU A 101 19.46 -29.29 -7.18
C GLU A 101 20.25 -28.09 -7.72
N GLY A 102 20.66 -27.15 -6.84
CA GLY A 102 21.43 -25.96 -7.20
C GLY A 102 20.58 -24.76 -7.67
N ASN A 103 19.25 -24.84 -7.59
CA ASN A 103 18.38 -23.73 -7.96
C ASN A 103 18.28 -22.70 -6.83
N GLN A 104 18.28 -21.42 -7.18
CA GLN A 104 18.03 -20.36 -6.20
C GLN A 104 16.53 -20.18 -5.96
N THR A 105 16.10 -20.41 -4.73
CA THR A 105 14.73 -20.17 -4.29
C THR A 105 14.71 -19.05 -3.24
N SER A 106 13.64 -18.24 -3.24
CA SER A 106 13.46 -17.20 -2.22
C SER A 106 12.81 -17.77 -0.97
N ARG A 107 13.30 -17.37 0.20
CA ARG A 107 12.60 -17.60 1.47
C ARG A 107 11.44 -16.64 1.60
N ASN A 108 10.32 -17.13 2.09
CA ASN A 108 9.11 -16.35 2.30
C ASN A 108 8.75 -16.29 3.78
N LEU A 109 8.32 -15.11 4.26
CA LEU A 109 7.76 -14.97 5.62
C LEU A 109 6.38 -15.63 5.73
N ARG A 110 5.66 -15.71 4.62
CA ARG A 110 4.28 -16.17 4.52
C ARG A 110 4.17 -17.22 3.42
N GLU A 111 4.23 -18.48 3.80
CA GLU A 111 4.29 -19.62 2.86
C GLU A 111 2.91 -20.16 2.52
N GLN A 112 1.95 -20.06 3.46
CA GLN A 112 0.59 -20.54 3.30
C GLN A 112 -0.33 -19.48 2.67
N ALA A 113 -1.64 -19.75 2.69
CA ALA A 113 -2.64 -18.77 2.31
C ALA A 113 -2.43 -17.44 3.05
N VAL A 114 -2.46 -16.33 2.33
CA VAL A 114 -2.10 -15.01 2.85
C VAL A 114 -3.05 -13.93 2.35
N VAL A 115 -3.35 -12.98 3.22
CA VAL A 115 -3.97 -11.71 2.87
C VAL A 115 -3.02 -10.55 3.20
N THR A 116 -3.00 -9.59 2.33
CA THR A 116 -2.23 -8.34 2.44
C THR A 116 -3.18 -7.18 2.21
N VAL A 117 -3.09 -6.14 3.05
CA VAL A 117 -3.86 -4.91 2.87
C VAL A 117 -2.91 -3.74 2.83
N ILE A 118 -3.15 -2.83 1.90
CA ILE A 118 -2.52 -1.52 1.83
C ILE A 118 -3.65 -0.49 1.86
N LYS A 119 -3.54 0.49 2.78
CA LYS A 119 -4.44 1.63 2.86
C LYS A 119 -3.65 2.92 2.86
N ALA A 120 -4.03 3.87 2.01
CA ALA A 120 -3.57 5.25 2.03
C ALA A 120 -4.76 6.15 2.36
N LEU A 121 -4.69 6.86 3.49
CA LEU A 121 -5.70 7.81 3.90
C LEU A 121 -5.26 9.22 3.50
N TYR A 122 -6.12 9.89 2.79
CA TYR A 122 -5.96 11.29 2.41
C TYR A 122 -6.97 12.14 3.16
N GLU A 123 -6.60 13.37 3.46
CA GLU A 123 -7.43 14.35 4.13
C GLU A 123 -7.39 15.67 3.39
N TYR A 124 -8.55 16.28 3.21
CA TYR A 124 -8.68 17.64 2.68
C TYR A 124 -8.27 18.66 3.74
N THR A 125 -7.46 19.63 3.36
CA THR A 125 -6.85 20.59 4.32
C THR A 125 -7.87 21.50 4.98
N ALA A 126 -8.88 21.98 4.25
CA ALA A 126 -9.90 22.89 4.75
C ALA A 126 -11.13 22.14 5.28
N SER A 127 -11.75 21.31 4.45
CA SER A 127 -13.01 20.62 4.80
C SER A 127 -12.84 19.46 5.79
N LYS A 128 -11.61 18.97 5.98
CA LYS A 128 -11.30 17.80 6.81
C LYS A 128 -11.98 16.51 6.36
N GLN A 129 -12.56 16.51 5.17
CA GLN A 129 -13.07 15.29 4.57
C GLN A 129 -11.94 14.29 4.33
N GLN A 130 -12.26 13.02 4.38
CA GLN A 130 -11.29 11.94 4.24
C GLN A 130 -11.60 11.09 3.03
N VAL A 131 -10.56 10.58 2.39
CA VAL A 131 -10.66 9.58 1.32
C VAL A 131 -9.62 8.50 1.58
N ALA A 132 -10.07 7.26 1.68
CA ALA A 132 -9.20 6.10 1.82
C ALA A 132 -9.08 5.36 0.48
N LEU A 133 -7.84 5.16 0.02
CA LEU A 133 -7.53 4.22 -1.06
C LEU A 133 -7.18 2.88 -0.42
N LEU A 134 -7.83 1.81 -0.86
CA LEU A 134 -7.64 0.46 -0.37
C LEU A 134 -7.17 -0.47 -1.48
N GLY A 135 -6.16 -1.27 -1.19
CA GLY A 135 -5.75 -2.42 -1.98
C GLY A 135 -5.70 -3.65 -1.10
N ILE A 136 -6.48 -4.68 -1.44
CA ILE A 136 -6.50 -5.95 -0.75
C ILE A 136 -6.03 -7.01 -1.73
N PHE A 137 -4.97 -7.70 -1.38
CA PHE A 137 -4.32 -8.72 -2.19
C PHE A 137 -4.32 -10.03 -1.42
N TYR A 138 -4.66 -11.14 -2.06
CA TYR A 138 -4.63 -12.42 -1.38
C TYR A 138 -4.31 -13.58 -2.31
N ILE A 139 -3.73 -14.61 -1.70
CA ILE A 139 -3.45 -15.89 -2.31
C ILE A 139 -3.98 -16.94 -1.32
N ASN A 140 -4.92 -17.77 -1.74
CA ASN A 140 -5.59 -18.75 -0.87
C ASN A 140 -4.90 -20.12 -0.84
N SER A 141 -3.66 -20.19 -1.29
CA SER A 141 -2.80 -21.38 -1.33
C SER A 141 -1.35 -21.01 -1.02
N ASP A 142 -0.44 -21.94 -1.17
CA ASP A 142 1.02 -21.75 -1.12
C ASP A 142 1.62 -21.25 -2.45
N SER A 143 0.81 -21.03 -3.48
CA SER A 143 1.26 -20.61 -4.81
C SER A 143 2.11 -19.34 -4.79
N THR A 144 3.13 -19.32 -5.61
CA THR A 144 3.98 -18.15 -5.89
C THR A 144 3.72 -17.56 -7.29
N ALA A 145 2.70 -18.06 -8.00
CA ALA A 145 2.36 -17.57 -9.32
C ALA A 145 1.58 -16.24 -9.25
N TYR A 146 1.96 -15.28 -10.08
CA TYR A 146 1.27 -13.98 -10.17
C TYR A 146 -0.20 -14.11 -10.59
N SER A 147 -0.54 -15.12 -11.39
CA SER A 147 -1.92 -15.43 -11.83
C SER A 147 -2.87 -15.72 -10.66
N ASP A 148 -2.33 -16.23 -9.55
CA ASP A 148 -3.12 -16.65 -8.38
C ASP A 148 -3.37 -15.49 -7.40
N VAL A 149 -2.74 -14.35 -7.62
CA VAL A 149 -3.01 -13.15 -6.83
C VAL A 149 -4.38 -12.59 -7.17
N LYS A 150 -5.28 -12.65 -6.21
CA LYS A 150 -6.56 -11.95 -6.27
C LYS A 150 -6.40 -10.54 -5.74
N LYS A 151 -7.11 -9.57 -6.35
CA LYS A 151 -6.96 -8.15 -6.07
C LYS A 151 -8.33 -7.50 -5.92
N ILE A 152 -8.48 -6.67 -4.88
CA ILE A 152 -9.65 -5.83 -4.67
C ILE A 152 -9.10 -4.42 -4.43
N TYR A 153 -9.62 -3.46 -5.17
CA TYR A 153 -9.35 -2.04 -4.97
C TYR A 153 -10.65 -1.35 -4.61
N SER A 154 -10.57 -0.41 -3.68
CA SER A 154 -11.71 0.44 -3.32
C SER A 154 -11.24 1.84 -2.98
N VAL A 155 -12.12 2.81 -3.24
CA VAL A 155 -11.96 4.21 -2.84
C VAL A 155 -13.14 4.52 -1.94
N CYS A 156 -12.87 4.84 -0.67
CA CYS A 156 -13.91 5.08 0.31
C CYS A 156 -13.84 6.53 0.82
N PRO A 157 -14.96 7.25 0.96
CA PRO A 157 -14.99 8.65 1.39
C PRO A 157 -14.85 8.80 2.91
N VAL A 158 -14.37 7.78 3.60
CA VAL A 158 -14.13 7.73 5.05
C VAL A 158 -12.88 6.90 5.35
N ASP A 159 -12.32 7.08 6.56
CA ASP A 159 -11.28 6.16 7.05
C ASP A 159 -11.91 4.77 7.34
N VAL A 160 -11.32 3.74 6.80
CA VAL A 160 -11.79 2.35 6.96
C VAL A 160 -10.82 1.60 7.87
N ASP A 161 -11.35 0.97 8.92
CA ASP A 161 -10.51 0.17 9.82
C ASP A 161 -10.07 -1.13 9.16
N VAL A 162 -8.76 -1.29 9.00
CA VAL A 162 -8.15 -2.50 8.42
C VAL A 162 -8.42 -3.74 9.26
N LYS A 163 -8.54 -3.62 10.58
CA LYS A 163 -8.89 -4.76 11.46
C LYS A 163 -10.29 -5.27 11.17
N GLU A 164 -11.24 -4.35 10.95
CA GLU A 164 -12.61 -4.70 10.58
C GLU A 164 -12.66 -5.36 9.19
N LEU A 165 -11.90 -4.84 8.22
CA LEU A 165 -11.75 -5.47 6.91
C LEU A 165 -11.26 -6.92 7.03
N LEU A 166 -10.21 -7.14 7.81
CA LEU A 166 -9.64 -8.47 8.02
C LEU A 166 -10.62 -9.40 8.75
N PHE A 167 -11.38 -8.86 9.71
CA PHE A 167 -12.43 -9.61 10.40
C PHE A 167 -13.53 -10.09 9.44
N ARG A 168 -13.93 -9.24 8.47
CA ARG A 168 -14.91 -9.56 7.43
C ARG A 168 -14.37 -10.52 6.37
N PHE A 169 -13.05 -10.57 6.20
CA PHE A 169 -12.37 -11.41 5.22
C PHE A 169 -11.90 -12.74 5.81
N LYS A 170 -12.74 -13.42 6.60
CA LYS A 170 -12.42 -14.73 7.16
C LYS A 170 -12.47 -15.81 6.08
N ASN A 171 -11.58 -16.79 6.20
CA ASN A 171 -11.54 -17.97 5.31
C ASN A 171 -11.48 -17.62 3.81
N PHE A 172 -10.91 -16.47 3.46
CA PHE A 172 -10.82 -15.98 2.08
C PHE A 172 -12.18 -15.83 1.37
N ASP A 173 -13.27 -15.73 2.13
CA ASP A 173 -14.59 -15.38 1.59
C ASP A 173 -14.69 -13.86 1.38
N VAL A 174 -14.79 -13.48 0.12
CA VAL A 174 -14.85 -12.06 -0.28
C VAL A 174 -16.26 -11.45 -0.13
N ARG A 175 -17.30 -12.25 0.07
CA ARG A 175 -18.69 -11.77 0.11
C ARG A 175 -18.95 -10.83 1.27
N PRO A 176 -18.63 -11.19 2.55
CA PRO A 176 -18.86 -10.30 3.69
C PRO A 176 -18.03 -9.01 3.59
N LEU A 177 -16.81 -9.11 3.02
CA LEU A 177 -15.97 -7.95 2.78
C LEU A 177 -16.58 -7.00 1.75
N LYS A 178 -17.06 -7.53 0.63
CA LYS A 178 -17.71 -6.73 -0.42
C LYS A 178 -19.01 -6.10 0.05
N GLU A 179 -19.79 -6.80 0.85
CA GLU A 179 -21.02 -6.28 1.46
C GLU A 179 -20.71 -5.13 2.41
N TYR A 180 -19.68 -5.29 3.24
CA TYR A 180 -19.22 -4.24 4.15
C TYR A 180 -18.75 -2.98 3.38
N LEU A 181 -17.91 -3.14 2.35
CA LEU A 181 -17.44 -2.00 1.54
C LEU A 181 -18.62 -1.31 0.81
N LYS A 182 -19.56 -2.06 0.26
CA LYS A 182 -20.74 -1.49 -0.37
C LYS A 182 -21.69 -0.78 0.59
N ALA A 183 -21.70 -1.18 1.87
CA ALA A 183 -22.50 -0.52 2.90
C ALA A 183 -21.94 0.85 3.31
N ILE A 184 -20.68 1.10 3.02
CA ILE A 184 -20.06 2.43 3.17
C ILE A 184 -20.48 3.25 1.95
N GLU A 185 -21.27 4.29 2.17
CA GLU A 185 -21.78 5.16 1.10
C GLU A 185 -20.62 5.74 0.28
N GLY A 186 -20.61 5.50 -1.03
CA GLY A 186 -19.60 5.99 -1.97
C GLY A 186 -18.30 5.16 -2.04
N CYS A 187 -18.22 3.99 -1.37
CA CYS A 187 -17.04 3.10 -1.39
C CYS A 187 -17.08 2.09 -2.56
#